data_e2146ba20e15ec21b58ed39d2d03a873
#
_entry.id   e2146ba20e15ec21b58ed39d2d03a873
#
_cell.length_a   1.000
_cell.length_b   1.000
_cell.length_c   1.000
_cell.angle_alpha   90.00
_cell.angle_beta   90.00
_cell.angle_gamma   90.00
#
_symmetry.space_group_name_H-M   'P 1'
#
loop_
_entity.id
_entity.type
_entity.pdbx_description
1 polymer ?
#
loop_
_entity_poly.entity_id
_entity_poly.type
_entity_poly.pdbx_seq_one_letter_code
_entity_poly.pdbx_strand_id
1 'polypeptide(L)'
;MQPNNQFTDVEALQKALYEQRRENEKLEKINAALMYRMEEGGFNHHSYRAFEHSVQLSEKVSQKTEELQSVLQKLEQSNAELVRAHEETHQVKQRLHDAIESTNQAMVLLDRLGGIIFFNRHFETVWDDLSITPKIGDNYYDITQAAKHSGVIRRALPADVEGRMIYQLSNRRWYQLTNRPTQEGGNVILFNDITEV
;
A
#
# COMPACT_ATOMS: atom_id res chain seq x y z
N MET A 1 11.90 -1.38 -8.93
CA MET A 1 10.55 -1.92 -9.13
C MET A 1 10.68 -3.35 -9.59
N GLN A 2 10.50 -4.33 -8.71
CA GLN A 2 10.54 -5.77 -9.05
C GLN A 2 9.20 -6.39 -8.62
N PRO A 3 8.24 -6.57 -9.53
CA PRO A 3 6.98 -7.27 -9.23
C PRO A 3 6.94 -8.71 -9.72
N ASN A 4 8.05 -9.35 -10.10
CA ASN A 4 8.00 -10.60 -10.91
C ASN A 4 8.39 -11.88 -10.16
N ASN A 5 8.66 -11.85 -8.85
CA ASN A 5 9.15 -13.05 -8.14
C ASN A 5 8.02 -13.90 -7.52
N GLN A 6 6.86 -13.32 -7.24
CA GLN A 6 5.77 -14.05 -6.55
C GLN A 6 4.96 -14.95 -7.49
N PHE A 7 4.79 -14.59 -8.76
CA PHE A 7 4.08 -15.43 -9.74
C PHE A 7 4.89 -16.68 -10.13
N THR A 8 6.21 -16.54 -10.21
CA THR A 8 7.12 -17.67 -10.49
C THR A 8 7.11 -18.71 -9.37
N ASP A 9 6.94 -18.29 -8.12
CA ASP A 9 6.89 -19.21 -6.97
C ASP A 9 5.57 -20.00 -6.92
N VAL A 10 4.45 -19.40 -7.29
CA VAL A 10 3.15 -20.08 -7.35
C VAL A 10 3.11 -21.11 -8.48
N GLU A 11 3.59 -20.76 -9.66
CA GLU A 11 3.69 -21.70 -10.79
C GLU A 11 4.63 -22.88 -10.48
N ALA A 12 5.76 -22.62 -9.81
CA ALA A 12 6.69 -23.66 -9.38
C ALA A 12 6.05 -24.60 -8.35
N LEU A 13 5.28 -24.07 -7.41
CA LEU A 13 4.53 -24.84 -6.41
C LEU A 13 3.42 -25.68 -7.06
N GLN A 14 2.68 -25.14 -8.02
CA GLN A 14 1.64 -25.86 -8.75
C GLN A 14 2.24 -27.00 -9.57
N LYS A 15 3.38 -26.78 -10.20
CA LYS A 15 4.11 -27.83 -10.92
C LYS A 15 4.60 -28.93 -10.00
N ALA A 16 5.20 -28.58 -8.87
CA ALA A 16 5.64 -29.55 -7.86
C ALA A 16 4.47 -30.38 -7.32
N LEU A 17 3.33 -29.76 -7.08
CA LEU A 17 2.11 -30.43 -6.64
C LEU A 17 1.57 -31.41 -7.69
N TYR A 18 1.61 -31.04 -8.96
CA TYR A 18 1.21 -31.91 -10.07
C TYR A 18 2.15 -33.13 -10.21
N GLU A 19 3.46 -32.92 -10.11
CA GLU A 19 4.45 -34.01 -10.13
C GLU A 19 4.25 -34.96 -8.95
N GLN A 20 3.98 -34.45 -7.76
CA GLN A 20 3.73 -35.23 -6.56
C GLN A 20 2.42 -36.06 -6.64
N ARG A 21 1.36 -35.50 -7.24
CA ARG A 21 0.14 -36.27 -7.54
C ARG A 21 0.40 -37.42 -8.47
N ARG A 22 1.16 -37.20 -9.53
CA ARG A 22 1.50 -38.22 -10.49
C ARG A 22 2.33 -39.35 -9.88
N GLU A 23 3.21 -39.03 -8.94
CA GLU A 23 3.97 -40.02 -8.17
C GLU A 23 3.06 -40.81 -7.22
N ASN A 24 2.13 -40.19 -6.56
CA ASN A 24 1.14 -40.85 -5.71
C ASN A 24 0.27 -41.82 -6.48
N GLU A 25 -0.24 -41.43 -7.64
CA GLU A 25 -1.00 -42.33 -8.52
C GLU A 25 -0.18 -43.57 -8.97
N LYS A 26 1.12 -43.38 -9.20
CA LYS A 26 2.01 -44.51 -9.50
C LYS A 26 2.20 -45.41 -8.29
N LEU A 27 2.38 -44.86 -7.10
CA LEU A 27 2.51 -45.63 -5.86
C LEU A 27 1.23 -46.42 -5.54
N GLU A 28 0.06 -45.83 -5.75
CA GLU A 28 -1.22 -46.52 -5.60
C GLU A 28 -1.35 -47.73 -6.56
N LYS A 29 -0.96 -47.55 -7.83
CA LYS A 29 -0.95 -48.64 -8.82
C LYS A 29 0.03 -49.74 -8.45
N ILE A 30 1.22 -49.39 -7.96
CA ILE A 30 2.22 -50.32 -7.46
C ILE A 30 1.71 -51.05 -6.23
N ASN A 31 1.08 -50.36 -5.28
CA ASN A 31 0.51 -50.98 -4.11
C ASN A 31 -0.64 -51.93 -4.44
N ALA A 32 -1.52 -51.55 -5.37
CA ALA A 32 -2.59 -52.43 -5.87
C ALA A 32 -2.04 -53.70 -6.54
N ALA A 33 -0.97 -53.54 -7.36
CA ALA A 33 -0.32 -54.70 -8.03
C ALA A 33 0.42 -55.58 -7.02
N LEU A 34 1.02 -55.03 -5.99
CA LEU A 34 1.65 -55.77 -4.90
C LEU A 34 0.59 -56.55 -4.08
N MET A 35 -0.56 -55.93 -3.78
CA MET A 35 -1.69 -56.59 -3.12
C MET A 35 -2.15 -57.80 -3.90
N TYR A 36 -2.42 -57.65 -5.18
CA TYR A 36 -2.85 -58.78 -6.06
C TYR A 36 -1.83 -59.92 -6.07
N ARG A 37 -0.54 -59.59 -6.09
CA ARG A 37 0.54 -60.59 -6.11
C ARG A 37 0.75 -61.27 -4.76
N MET A 38 0.35 -60.59 -3.65
CA MET A 38 0.39 -61.12 -2.28
C MET A 38 -0.74 -62.08 -1.98
N GLU A 39 -1.89 -61.93 -2.63
CA GLU A 39 -3.03 -62.87 -2.50
C GLU A 39 -2.75 -64.21 -3.19
N GLU A 40 -1.85 -64.24 -4.21
CA GLU A 40 -1.50 -65.46 -4.96
C GLU A 40 -0.34 -66.28 -4.39
N GLY A 41 0.51 -65.74 -3.49
CA GLY A 41 1.71 -66.45 -3.05
C GLY A 41 2.12 -66.20 -1.61
N GLY A 42 2.23 -67.26 -0.84
CA GLY A 42 2.56 -67.42 0.57
C GLY A 42 3.40 -66.33 1.25
N PHE A 43 2.88 -65.78 2.31
CA PHE A 43 3.34 -64.60 3.03
C PHE A 43 4.61 -64.78 3.86
N ASN A 44 5.58 -63.88 3.67
CA ASN A 44 6.65 -63.60 4.62
C ASN A 44 6.26 -62.34 5.42
N HIS A 45 6.30 -62.41 6.76
CA HIS A 45 5.85 -61.36 7.70
C HIS A 45 6.54 -60.00 7.49
N HIS A 46 7.70 -59.96 6.88
CA HIS A 46 8.41 -58.73 6.49
C HIS A 46 7.78 -57.98 5.33
N SER A 47 7.19 -58.70 4.35
CA SER A 47 6.53 -58.07 3.20
C SER A 47 5.23 -57.38 3.57
N TYR A 48 4.49 -57.91 4.57
CA TYR A 48 3.26 -57.33 5.06
C TYR A 48 3.51 -56.01 5.76
N ARG A 49 4.52 -55.90 6.67
CA ARG A 49 4.88 -54.63 7.32
C ARG A 49 5.33 -53.56 6.35
N ALA A 50 6.10 -53.90 5.32
CA ALA A 50 6.53 -52.95 4.30
C ALA A 50 5.35 -52.41 3.51
N PHE A 51 4.37 -53.25 3.20
CA PHE A 51 3.13 -52.88 2.54
C PHE A 51 2.27 -51.95 3.42
N GLU A 52 2.02 -52.33 4.68
CA GLU A 52 1.25 -51.53 5.65
C GLU A 52 1.86 -50.12 5.83
N HIS A 53 3.20 -50.04 5.94
CA HIS A 53 3.91 -48.77 6.00
C HIS A 53 3.78 -47.95 4.72
N SER A 54 3.81 -48.62 3.55
CA SER A 54 3.64 -47.96 2.24
C SER A 54 2.23 -47.37 2.08
N VAL A 55 1.18 -48.09 2.52
CA VAL A 55 -0.21 -47.61 2.50
C VAL A 55 -0.37 -46.38 3.43
N GLN A 56 0.14 -46.49 4.66
CA GLN A 56 0.09 -45.36 5.61
C GLN A 56 0.85 -44.12 5.10
N LEU A 57 1.99 -44.32 4.42
CA LEU A 57 2.74 -43.22 3.83
C LEU A 57 1.96 -42.57 2.68
N SER A 58 1.36 -43.40 1.80
CA SER A 58 0.50 -42.92 0.70
C SER A 58 -0.68 -42.10 1.20
N GLU A 59 -1.36 -42.57 2.25
CA GLU A 59 -2.46 -41.84 2.89
C GLU A 59 -2.01 -40.49 3.48
N LYS A 60 -0.87 -40.46 4.21
CA LYS A 60 -0.31 -39.22 4.72
C LYS A 60 0.08 -38.24 3.63
N VAL A 61 0.68 -38.72 2.54
CA VAL A 61 1.04 -37.88 1.39
C VAL A 61 -0.22 -37.31 0.74
N SER A 62 -1.28 -38.13 0.55
CA SER A 62 -2.54 -37.66 0.00
C SER A 62 -3.16 -36.56 0.88
N GLN A 63 -3.27 -36.80 2.19
CA GLN A 63 -3.78 -35.80 3.13
C GLN A 63 -2.97 -34.50 3.10
N LYS A 64 -1.62 -34.59 3.10
CA LYS A 64 -0.76 -33.40 3.03
C LYS A 64 -0.88 -32.65 1.71
N THR A 65 -1.11 -33.37 0.62
CA THR A 65 -1.34 -32.78 -0.69
C THR A 65 -2.65 -31.99 -0.71
N GLU A 66 -3.72 -32.54 -0.14
CA GLU A 66 -5.01 -31.86 -0.03
C GLU A 66 -4.93 -30.61 0.89
N GLU A 67 -4.26 -30.74 2.05
CA GLU A 67 -4.01 -29.60 2.93
C GLU A 67 -3.25 -28.48 2.20
N LEU A 68 -2.17 -28.81 1.50
CA LEU A 68 -1.38 -27.85 0.75
C LEU A 68 -2.20 -27.16 -0.36
N GLN A 69 -3.03 -27.91 -1.07
CA GLN A 69 -3.93 -27.33 -2.07
C GLN A 69 -4.92 -26.34 -1.46
N SER A 70 -5.53 -26.72 -0.33
CA SER A 70 -6.44 -25.82 0.39
C SER A 70 -5.75 -24.54 0.82
N VAL A 71 -4.50 -24.63 1.33
CA VAL A 71 -3.70 -23.47 1.73
C VAL A 71 -3.33 -22.60 0.53
N LEU A 72 -2.90 -23.22 -0.57
CA LEU A 72 -2.58 -22.48 -1.81
C LEU A 72 -3.80 -21.74 -2.35
N GLN A 73 -4.97 -22.38 -2.40
CA GLN A 73 -6.19 -21.74 -2.86
C GLN A 73 -6.59 -20.54 -1.99
N LYS A 74 -6.47 -20.68 -0.65
CA LYS A 74 -6.72 -19.57 0.29
C LYS A 74 -5.72 -18.43 0.11
N LEU A 75 -4.45 -18.75 -0.13
CA LEU A 75 -3.40 -17.76 -0.36
C LEU A 75 -3.65 -16.99 -1.67
N GLU A 76 -4.01 -17.68 -2.74
CA GLU A 76 -4.36 -17.07 -4.02
C GLU A 76 -5.56 -16.13 -3.89
N GLN A 77 -6.61 -16.57 -3.18
CA GLN A 77 -7.77 -15.73 -2.92
C GLN A 77 -7.41 -14.50 -2.09
N SER A 78 -6.68 -14.67 -0.99
CA SER A 78 -6.25 -13.55 -0.14
C SER A 78 -5.36 -12.57 -0.90
N ASN A 79 -4.46 -13.07 -1.75
CA ASN A 79 -3.62 -12.21 -2.56
C ASN A 79 -4.44 -11.41 -3.60
N ALA A 80 -5.43 -12.05 -4.23
CA ALA A 80 -6.33 -11.37 -5.17
C ALA A 80 -7.15 -10.27 -4.46
N GLU A 81 -7.62 -10.52 -3.23
CA GLU A 81 -8.34 -9.52 -2.43
C GLU A 81 -7.43 -8.34 -2.04
N LEU A 82 -6.18 -8.62 -1.63
CA LEU A 82 -5.20 -7.58 -1.31
C LEU A 82 -4.86 -6.71 -2.53
N VAL A 83 -4.68 -7.30 -3.70
CA VAL A 83 -4.42 -6.56 -4.94
C VAL A 83 -5.59 -5.63 -5.27
N ARG A 84 -6.83 -6.13 -5.20
CA ARG A 84 -8.03 -5.31 -5.44
C ARG A 84 -8.14 -4.15 -4.45
N ALA A 85 -7.98 -4.41 -3.15
CA ALA A 85 -8.03 -3.38 -2.12
C ALA A 85 -6.94 -2.31 -2.31
N HIS A 86 -5.74 -2.74 -2.75
CA HIS A 86 -4.65 -1.83 -3.07
C HIS A 86 -4.98 -0.94 -4.28
N GLU A 87 -5.53 -1.52 -5.36
CA GLU A 87 -5.94 -0.80 -6.55
C GLU A 87 -7.05 0.22 -6.25
N GLU A 88 -8.07 -0.19 -5.48
CA GLU A 88 -9.14 0.71 -5.05
C GLU A 88 -8.60 1.88 -4.23
N THR A 89 -7.73 1.60 -3.26
CA THR A 89 -7.09 2.63 -2.42
C THR A 89 -6.24 3.58 -3.28
N HIS A 90 -5.50 3.05 -4.24
CA HIS A 90 -4.69 3.85 -5.15
C HIS A 90 -5.56 4.78 -6.02
N GLN A 91 -6.66 4.26 -6.57
CA GLN A 91 -7.60 5.06 -7.37
C GLN A 91 -8.24 6.19 -6.55
N VAL A 92 -8.65 5.90 -5.30
CA VAL A 92 -9.23 6.94 -4.42
C VAL A 92 -8.20 8.02 -4.10
N LYS A 93 -6.96 7.63 -3.76
CA LYS A 93 -5.85 8.57 -3.54
C LYS A 93 -5.58 9.44 -4.76
N GLN A 94 -5.56 8.84 -5.96
CA GLN A 94 -5.33 9.58 -7.20
C GLN A 94 -6.45 10.59 -7.47
N ARG A 95 -7.71 10.16 -7.35
CA ARG A 95 -8.86 11.07 -7.51
C ARG A 95 -8.85 12.23 -6.52
N LEU A 96 -8.49 11.95 -5.26
CA LEU A 96 -8.37 13.00 -4.24
C LEU A 96 -7.24 13.97 -4.58
N HIS A 97 -6.09 13.47 -5.00
CA HIS A 97 -4.97 14.28 -5.46
C HIS A 97 -5.39 15.19 -6.63
N ASP A 98 -6.01 14.62 -7.67
CA ASP A 98 -6.48 15.36 -8.84
C ASP A 98 -7.53 16.42 -8.46
N ALA A 99 -8.44 16.10 -7.53
CA ALA A 99 -9.43 17.05 -7.03
C ALA A 99 -8.76 18.24 -6.31
N ILE A 100 -7.75 17.98 -5.48
CA ILE A 100 -7.00 19.02 -4.78
C ILE A 100 -6.19 19.87 -5.77
N GLU A 101 -5.51 19.24 -6.73
CA GLU A 101 -4.75 19.94 -7.77
C GLU A 101 -5.64 20.79 -8.70
N SER A 102 -6.89 20.39 -8.89
CA SER A 102 -7.86 21.13 -9.72
C SER A 102 -8.46 22.35 -9.04
N THR A 103 -8.26 22.52 -7.71
CA THR A 103 -8.74 23.72 -7.01
C THR A 103 -7.88 24.93 -7.37
N ASN A 104 -8.49 26.06 -7.61
CA ASN A 104 -7.79 27.34 -7.86
C ASN A 104 -7.22 27.98 -6.58
N GLN A 105 -7.30 27.28 -5.46
CA GLN A 105 -6.87 27.77 -4.15
C GLN A 105 -5.58 27.08 -3.74
N ALA A 106 -4.59 27.85 -3.30
CA ALA A 106 -3.36 27.29 -2.77
C ALA A 106 -3.64 26.64 -1.41
N MET A 107 -3.18 25.40 -1.22
CA MET A 107 -3.44 24.60 -0.03
C MET A 107 -2.18 23.92 0.48
N VAL A 108 -2.01 23.93 1.79
CA VAL A 108 -0.99 23.16 2.50
C VAL A 108 -1.60 22.42 3.68
N LEU A 109 -1.24 21.13 3.84
CA LEU A 109 -1.62 20.28 4.95
C LEU A 109 -0.44 20.10 5.88
N LEU A 110 -0.64 20.34 7.15
CA LEU A 110 0.36 20.28 8.21
C LEU A 110 0.03 19.17 9.20
N ASP A 111 1.06 18.55 9.76
CA ASP A 111 0.95 17.67 10.92
C ASP A 111 0.74 18.46 12.23
N ARG A 112 0.71 17.73 13.36
CA ARG A 112 0.54 18.31 14.70
C ARG A 112 1.69 19.24 15.12
N LEU A 113 2.87 19.07 14.53
CA LEU A 113 4.08 19.85 14.84
C LEU A 113 4.30 21.00 13.85
N GLY A 114 3.43 21.14 12.86
CA GLY A 114 3.55 22.15 11.80
C GLY A 114 4.42 21.68 10.63
N GLY A 115 4.78 20.41 10.57
CA GLY A 115 5.48 19.81 9.42
C GLY A 115 4.55 19.70 8.21
N ILE A 116 5.06 20.05 7.04
CA ILE A 116 4.32 19.95 5.77
C ILE A 116 4.19 18.50 5.35
N ILE A 117 2.95 17.99 5.32
CA ILE A 117 2.63 16.62 4.84
C ILE A 117 2.33 16.64 3.35
N PHE A 118 1.63 17.66 2.89
CA PHE A 118 1.17 17.78 1.51
C PHE A 118 0.94 19.26 1.16
N PHE A 119 1.13 19.61 -0.10
CA PHE A 119 0.67 20.87 -0.68
C PHE A 119 0.32 20.67 -2.16
N ASN A 120 -0.55 21.53 -2.70
CA ASN A 120 -0.89 21.52 -4.11
C ASN A 120 0.02 22.48 -4.91
N ARG A 121 -0.02 22.33 -6.25
CA ARG A 121 0.77 23.16 -7.17
C ARG A 121 0.53 24.67 -6.97
N HIS A 122 -0.70 25.06 -6.65
CA HIS A 122 -1.00 26.49 -6.40
C HIS A 122 -0.26 27.03 -5.17
N PHE A 123 0.00 26.20 -4.16
CA PHE A 123 0.82 26.62 -3.02
C PHE A 123 2.29 26.85 -3.43
N GLU A 124 2.86 26.03 -4.30
CA GLU A 124 4.20 26.27 -4.84
C GLU A 124 4.26 27.62 -5.54
N THR A 125 3.28 27.95 -6.40
CA THR A 125 3.27 29.22 -7.17
C THR A 125 3.17 30.45 -6.29
N VAL A 126 2.65 30.36 -5.05
CA VAL A 126 2.67 31.48 -4.10
C VAL A 126 4.09 31.90 -3.75
N TRP A 127 5.04 30.94 -3.72
CA TRP A 127 6.41 31.12 -3.26
C TRP A 127 7.45 31.17 -4.39
N ASP A 128 7.13 30.71 -5.59
CA ASP A 128 8.07 30.61 -6.72
C ASP A 128 8.79 31.93 -7.04
N ASP A 129 8.04 33.03 -7.10
CA ASP A 129 8.59 34.36 -7.37
C ASP A 129 9.43 34.94 -6.21
N LEU A 130 9.50 34.22 -5.09
CA LEU A 130 9.99 34.74 -3.81
C LEU A 130 11.27 34.03 -3.32
N SER A 131 11.83 33.15 -4.16
CA SER A 131 13.03 32.34 -3.84
C SER A 131 12.87 31.46 -2.58
N ILE A 132 11.65 31.09 -2.28
CA ILE A 132 11.32 30.13 -1.22
C ILE A 132 10.78 28.87 -1.89
N THR A 133 11.38 27.72 -1.61
CA THR A 133 10.95 26.43 -2.14
C THR A 133 10.54 25.51 -0.99
N PRO A 134 9.26 25.51 -0.58
CA PRO A 134 8.76 24.62 0.47
C PRO A 134 8.92 23.16 0.05
N LYS A 135 9.27 22.29 1.01
CA LYS A 135 9.38 20.85 0.78
C LYS A 135 8.52 20.09 1.80
N ILE A 136 8.10 18.89 1.42
CA ILE A 136 7.45 17.98 2.36
C ILE A 136 8.43 17.68 3.49
N GLY A 137 7.98 17.79 4.74
CA GLY A 137 8.77 17.65 5.95
C GLY A 137 9.32 18.95 6.52
N ASP A 138 9.34 20.04 5.76
CA ASP A 138 9.72 21.36 6.30
C ASP A 138 8.68 21.84 7.32
N ASN A 139 9.12 22.63 8.30
CA ASN A 139 8.20 23.28 9.23
C ASN A 139 7.63 24.57 8.62
N TYR A 140 6.31 24.60 8.44
CA TYR A 140 5.60 25.73 7.85
C TYR A 140 5.80 27.04 8.61
N TYR A 141 5.84 26.96 9.95
CA TYR A 141 6.00 28.15 10.78
C TYR A 141 7.40 28.74 10.67
N ASP A 142 8.43 27.90 10.53
CA ASP A 142 9.81 28.34 10.30
C ASP A 142 9.94 29.04 8.94
N ILE A 143 9.33 28.46 7.88
CA ILE A 143 9.28 29.08 6.56
C ILE A 143 8.61 30.43 6.62
N THR A 144 7.46 30.56 7.28
CA THR A 144 6.73 31.84 7.38
C THR A 144 7.47 32.86 8.22
N GLN A 145 8.18 32.46 9.27
CA GLN A 145 9.03 33.33 10.05
C GLN A 145 10.23 33.83 9.22
N ALA A 146 10.91 32.94 8.52
CA ALA A 146 12.00 33.31 7.60
C ALA A 146 11.50 34.28 6.51
N ALA A 147 10.32 34.03 5.95
CA ALA A 147 9.69 34.91 4.95
C ALA A 147 9.36 36.32 5.51
N LYS A 148 8.98 36.40 6.78
CA LYS A 148 8.79 37.72 7.45
C LYS A 148 10.10 38.45 7.68
N HIS A 149 11.15 37.76 8.15
CA HIS A 149 12.45 38.35 8.41
C HIS A 149 13.16 38.81 7.12
N SER A 150 13.01 38.07 6.03
CA SER A 150 13.58 38.42 4.72
C SER A 150 12.79 39.50 3.97
N GLY A 151 11.63 39.94 4.50
CA GLY A 151 10.75 40.92 3.86
C GLY A 151 9.94 40.39 2.69
N VAL A 152 9.92 39.06 2.50
CA VAL A 152 9.04 38.40 1.53
C VAL A 152 7.59 38.59 1.94
N ILE A 153 7.26 38.42 3.21
CA ILE A 153 5.99 38.85 3.79
C ILE A 153 6.17 40.28 4.29
N ARG A 154 5.67 41.25 3.55
CA ARG A 154 5.78 42.69 3.89
C ARG A 154 4.83 43.13 4.99
N ARG A 155 3.62 42.60 4.96
CA ARG A 155 2.60 42.89 5.96
C ARG A 155 1.90 41.60 6.37
N ALA A 156 1.65 41.46 7.64
CA ALA A 156 0.82 40.42 8.22
C ALA A 156 -0.23 41.11 9.12
N LEU A 157 -1.47 41.05 8.70
CA LEU A 157 -2.58 41.51 9.54
C LEU A 157 -3.01 40.33 10.44
N PRO A 158 -3.32 40.62 11.71
CA PRO A 158 -3.73 39.61 12.67
C PRO A 158 -5.00 38.89 12.20
N ALA A 159 -5.20 37.69 12.70
CA ALA A 159 -6.41 36.94 12.45
C ALA A 159 -7.65 37.72 12.95
N ASP A 160 -8.69 37.70 12.14
CA ASP A 160 -10.01 38.16 12.53
C ASP A 160 -10.70 37.15 13.49
N VAL A 161 -11.96 37.43 13.83
CA VAL A 161 -12.79 36.59 14.72
C VAL A 161 -12.98 35.17 14.16
N GLU A 162 -12.81 35.00 12.84
CA GLU A 162 -12.92 33.70 12.14
C GLU A 162 -11.55 33.02 11.89
N GLY A 163 -10.47 33.59 12.48
CA GLY A 163 -9.12 33.02 12.33
C GLY A 163 -8.47 33.27 10.98
N ARG A 164 -8.99 34.23 10.18
CA ARG A 164 -8.44 34.58 8.87
C ARG A 164 -7.31 35.59 9.02
N MET A 165 -6.13 35.24 8.53
CA MET A 165 -4.96 36.15 8.47
C MET A 165 -4.82 36.70 7.06
N ILE A 166 -4.26 37.91 6.93
CA ILE A 166 -3.98 38.48 5.61
C ILE A 166 -2.48 38.77 5.52
N TYR A 167 -1.87 38.26 4.43
CA TYR A 167 -0.48 38.53 4.10
C TYR A 167 -0.36 39.35 2.82
N GLN A 168 0.49 40.38 2.86
CA GLN A 168 0.96 41.05 1.67
C GLN A 168 2.37 40.57 1.38
N LEU A 169 2.57 40.01 0.20
CA LEU A 169 3.86 39.53 -0.24
C LEU A 169 4.67 40.64 -0.96
N SER A 170 5.98 40.43 -1.14
CA SER A 170 6.90 41.37 -1.77
C SER A 170 6.58 41.64 -3.25
N ASN A 171 5.93 40.71 -3.95
CA ASN A 171 5.41 40.86 -5.32
C ASN A 171 4.07 41.64 -5.38
N ARG A 172 3.65 42.30 -4.29
CA ARG A 172 2.42 43.07 -4.11
C ARG A 172 1.13 42.28 -4.12
N ARG A 173 1.16 40.95 -4.16
CA ARG A 173 -0.04 40.14 -4.03
C ARG A 173 -0.51 40.08 -2.58
N TRP A 174 -1.82 39.98 -2.42
CA TRP A 174 -2.47 39.86 -1.14
C TRP A 174 -3.14 38.51 -1.02
N TYR A 175 -2.87 37.83 0.07
CA TYR A 175 -3.46 36.52 0.33
C TYR A 175 -4.21 36.54 1.67
N GLN A 176 -5.46 36.06 1.64
CA GLN A 176 -6.22 35.73 2.83
C GLN A 176 -5.96 34.26 3.17
N LEU A 177 -5.47 34.02 4.38
CA LEU A 177 -5.18 32.69 4.90
C LEU A 177 -6.28 32.26 5.83
N THR A 178 -6.81 31.05 5.63
CA THR A 178 -7.75 30.39 6.52
C THR A 178 -7.11 29.14 7.10
N ASN A 179 -7.02 29.04 8.41
CA ASN A 179 -6.50 27.86 9.10
C ASN A 179 -7.66 27.01 9.63
N ARG A 180 -7.69 25.72 9.29
CA ARG A 180 -8.70 24.77 9.75
C ARG A 180 -8.04 23.54 10.36
N PRO A 181 -8.39 23.19 11.62
CA PRO A 181 -7.85 21.98 12.24
C PRO A 181 -8.40 20.73 11.55
N THR A 182 -7.57 19.69 11.48
CA THR A 182 -7.97 18.36 11.01
C THR A 182 -8.34 17.46 12.19
N GLN A 183 -9.06 16.36 11.91
CA GLN A 183 -9.43 15.37 12.94
C GLN A 183 -8.19 14.69 13.56
N GLU A 184 -7.10 14.58 12.81
CA GLU A 184 -5.85 13.98 13.26
C GLU A 184 -4.99 14.95 14.11
N GLY A 185 -5.46 16.17 14.32
CA GLY A 185 -4.79 17.19 15.14
C GLY A 185 -3.76 18.03 14.39
N GLY A 186 -3.67 17.89 13.07
CA GLY A 186 -2.93 18.81 12.20
C GLY A 186 -3.79 19.98 11.73
N ASN A 187 -3.32 20.71 10.71
CA ASN A 187 -4.00 21.89 10.17
C ASN A 187 -3.99 21.88 8.63
N VAL A 188 -5.07 22.37 8.05
CA VAL A 188 -5.12 22.76 6.63
C VAL A 188 -5.09 24.27 6.55
N ILE A 189 -4.13 24.83 5.81
CA ILE A 189 -4.06 26.26 5.54
C ILE A 189 -4.40 26.48 4.06
N LEU A 190 -5.41 27.32 3.84
CA LEU A 190 -5.87 27.72 2.52
C LEU A 190 -5.45 29.17 2.27
N PHE A 191 -4.90 29.42 1.08
CA PHE A 191 -4.51 30.75 0.62
C PHE A 191 -5.48 31.17 -0.48
N ASN A 192 -6.18 32.23 -0.26
CA ASN A 192 -7.05 32.86 -1.26
C ASN A 192 -6.41 34.16 -1.73
N ASP A 193 -6.14 34.26 -3.03
CA ASP A 193 -5.63 35.51 -3.63
C ASP A 193 -6.74 36.56 -3.63
N ILE A 194 -6.51 37.67 -2.96
CA ILE A 194 -7.44 38.81 -2.84
C ILE A 194 -6.84 40.08 -3.43
N THR A 195 -5.89 39.95 -4.37
CA THR A 195 -5.14 41.10 -4.91
C THR A 195 -6.02 42.08 -5.68
N GLU A 196 -7.10 41.59 -6.32
CA GLU A 196 -8.02 42.37 -7.17
C GLU A 196 -9.32 42.80 -6.47
N VAL A 197 -9.43 42.65 -5.16
CA VAL A 197 -10.64 43.00 -4.39
C VAL A 197 -10.53 44.37 -3.75
#